data_39e217a495e27622dbd854efa9fbf2e8
#
_entry.id   39e217a495e27622dbd854efa9fbf2e8
#
_cell.length_a   1.000
_cell.length_b   1.000
_cell.length_c   1.000
_cell.angle_alpha   90.00
_cell.angle_beta   90.00
_cell.angle_gamma   90.00
#
_symmetry.space_group_name_H-M   'P 1'
#
loop_
_entity.id
_entity.type
_entity.pdbx_description
1 polymer ?
#
loop_
_entity_poly.entity_id
_entity_poly.type
_entity_poly.pdbx_seq_one_letter_code
_entity_poly.pdbx_strand_id
1 'polypeptide(L)'
;MLGRSTGVTILNILPPHDTGGFNYVQASACDVPFPDKSFELAFSNSAIEHVGSEENQFKFASEMMRVGKRIYCQTPSRLFPIDPHLSAPFLHWLPASWLTPQFLRYFTVNGWLWRKPYQYDVTWISKRKLQKMFPGCKITTERFLLMPKSFTVTN
;
A
#
# COMPACT_ATOMS: atom_id res chain seq x y z
N MET A 1 20.29 18.30 -14.13
CA MET A 1 18.90 18.09 -14.58
C MET A 1 18.71 16.59 -14.78
N LEU A 2 18.03 15.92 -13.88
CA LEU A 2 17.62 14.52 -14.06
C LEU A 2 16.61 14.51 -15.20
N GLY A 3 16.93 13.79 -16.29
CA GLY A 3 16.06 13.67 -17.46
C GLY A 3 14.70 13.15 -17.03
N ARG A 4 13.63 13.86 -17.39
CA ARG A 4 12.26 13.43 -17.16
C ARG A 4 12.05 12.09 -17.85
N SER A 5 11.79 11.04 -17.10
CA SER A 5 11.37 9.76 -17.65
C SER A 5 9.98 9.97 -18.28
N THR A 6 9.92 10.04 -19.60
CA THR A 6 8.66 10.18 -20.36
C THR A 6 7.75 8.96 -20.27
N GLY A 7 8.15 7.94 -19.52
CA GLY A 7 7.46 6.65 -19.39
C GLY A 7 6.80 6.38 -18.04
N VAL A 8 6.71 7.36 -17.11
CA VAL A 8 6.07 7.17 -15.80
C VAL A 8 4.65 7.69 -15.80
N THR A 9 3.71 6.85 -15.40
CA THR A 9 2.31 7.22 -15.18
C THR A 9 1.96 7.00 -13.70
N ILE A 10 1.44 8.03 -13.06
CA ILE A 10 0.90 8.00 -11.70
C ILE A 10 -0.60 7.72 -11.79
N LEU A 11 -1.07 6.74 -11.04
CA LEU A 11 -2.50 6.43 -10.91
C LEU A 11 -2.94 6.65 -9.47
N ASN A 12 -4.01 7.41 -9.26
CA ASN A 12 -4.59 7.66 -7.94
C ASN A 12 -6.09 7.95 -8.09
N ILE A 13 -6.88 7.66 -7.06
CA ILE A 13 -8.30 8.02 -6.97
C ILE A 13 -8.53 9.50 -6.69
N LEU A 14 -7.55 10.20 -6.10
CA LEU A 14 -7.64 11.63 -5.81
C LEU A 14 -7.42 12.47 -7.08
N PRO A 15 -7.93 13.70 -7.14
CA PRO A 15 -7.63 14.60 -8.24
C PRO A 15 -6.13 14.96 -8.28
N PRO A 16 -5.59 15.26 -9.47
CA PRO A 16 -4.18 15.62 -9.61
C PRO A 16 -3.88 16.94 -8.88
N HIS A 17 -2.71 16.97 -8.24
CA HIS A 17 -2.06 18.19 -7.77
C HIS A 17 -0.66 18.24 -8.40
N ASP A 18 0.35 18.74 -7.79
CA ASP A 18 1.67 18.81 -8.42
C ASP A 18 2.17 17.37 -8.77
N THR A 19 2.17 17.05 -10.05
CA THR A 19 2.61 15.75 -10.57
C THR A 19 4.09 15.74 -10.97
N GLY A 20 4.82 16.84 -10.80
CA GLY A 20 6.21 16.96 -11.23
C GLY A 20 6.40 16.79 -12.75
N GLY A 21 5.32 16.90 -13.54
CA GLY A 21 5.31 16.72 -14.99
C GLY A 21 5.23 15.26 -15.44
N PHE A 22 4.90 14.33 -14.57
CA PHE A 22 4.55 12.94 -14.93
C PHE A 22 3.11 12.86 -15.44
N ASN A 23 2.83 11.83 -16.28
CA ASN A 23 1.46 11.51 -16.66
C ASN A 23 0.66 11.14 -15.43
N TYR A 24 -0.56 11.69 -15.31
CA TYR A 24 -1.44 11.41 -14.19
C TYR A 24 -2.79 10.89 -14.69
N VAL A 25 -3.26 9.81 -14.10
CA VAL A 25 -4.57 9.22 -14.39
C VAL A 25 -5.35 9.11 -13.08
N GLN A 26 -6.48 9.80 -13.02
CA GLN A 26 -7.40 9.68 -11.90
C GLN A 26 -8.27 8.44 -12.12
N ALA A 27 -7.92 7.34 -11.44
CA ALA A 27 -8.66 6.08 -11.52
C ALA A 27 -8.41 5.22 -10.27
N SER A 28 -9.23 4.18 -10.11
CA SER A 28 -9.03 3.19 -9.06
C SER A 28 -7.93 2.20 -9.46
N ALA A 29 -7.06 1.85 -8.51
CA ALA A 29 -6.09 0.77 -8.70
C ALA A 29 -6.74 -0.64 -8.74
N CYS A 30 -8.04 -0.72 -8.43
CA CYS A 30 -8.86 -1.93 -8.57
C CYS A 30 -9.58 -2.03 -9.93
N ASP A 31 -9.44 -1.01 -10.79
CA ASP A 31 -10.01 -0.93 -12.14
C ASP A 31 -9.16 0.04 -12.96
N VAL A 32 -8.06 -0.47 -13.50
CA VAL A 32 -7.01 0.33 -14.14
C VAL A 32 -7.34 0.53 -15.62
N PRO A 33 -7.50 1.77 -16.11
CA PRO A 33 -7.98 2.06 -17.48
C PRO A 33 -6.88 1.93 -18.55
N PHE A 34 -6.13 0.83 -18.51
CA PHE A 34 -5.08 0.53 -19.49
C PHE A 34 -5.18 -0.92 -19.97
N PRO A 35 -4.76 -1.20 -21.22
CA PRO A 35 -4.69 -2.57 -21.75
C PRO A 35 -3.74 -3.47 -20.97
N ASP A 36 -3.88 -4.78 -21.16
CA ASP A 36 -2.97 -5.77 -20.61
C ASP A 36 -1.53 -5.52 -21.04
N LYS A 37 -0.60 -5.71 -20.09
CA LYS A 37 0.85 -5.58 -20.33
C LYS A 37 1.32 -4.26 -20.95
N SER A 38 0.55 -3.18 -20.71
CA SER A 38 0.87 -1.84 -21.22
C SER A 38 2.07 -1.19 -20.54
N PHE A 39 2.47 -1.67 -19.37
CA PHE A 39 3.62 -1.15 -18.62
C PHE A 39 4.72 -2.20 -18.45
N GLU A 40 5.97 -1.78 -18.54
CA GLU A 40 7.13 -2.64 -18.26
C GLU A 40 7.18 -3.02 -16.76
N LEU A 41 6.78 -2.09 -15.88
CA LEU A 41 6.72 -2.29 -14.44
C LEU A 41 5.45 -1.64 -13.86
N ALA A 42 4.63 -2.42 -13.18
CA ALA A 42 3.63 -1.90 -12.26
C ALA A 42 4.23 -1.86 -10.85
N PHE A 43 4.32 -0.66 -10.28
CA PHE A 43 4.95 -0.41 -8.99
C PHE A 43 3.93 0.07 -7.97
N SER A 44 3.94 -0.55 -6.79
CA SER A 44 3.14 -0.12 -5.65
C SER A 44 3.94 -0.25 -4.36
N ASN A 45 3.90 0.77 -3.52
CA ASN A 45 4.53 0.77 -2.21
C ASN A 45 3.55 1.30 -1.18
N SER A 46 3.19 0.48 -0.20
CA SER A 46 2.26 0.82 0.89
C SER A 46 0.94 1.43 0.38
N ALA A 47 0.27 0.76 -0.56
CA ALA A 47 -1.01 1.19 -1.11
C ALA A 47 -2.10 0.09 -1.05
N ILE A 48 -1.74 -1.16 -1.27
CA ILE A 48 -2.71 -2.28 -1.30
C ILE A 48 -3.44 -2.49 0.03
N GLU A 49 -2.85 -2.12 1.15
CA GLU A 49 -3.48 -2.16 2.47
C GLU A 49 -4.58 -1.12 2.67
N HIS A 50 -4.63 -0.07 1.81
CA HIS A 50 -5.58 1.03 1.89
C HIS A 50 -6.78 0.93 0.93
N VAL A 51 -6.86 -0.12 0.12
CA VAL A 51 -7.98 -0.28 -0.82
C VAL A 51 -9.27 -0.80 -0.15
N GLY A 52 -9.28 -0.91 1.17
CA GLY A 52 -10.44 -1.24 1.99
C GLY A 52 -10.68 -2.74 2.10
N SER A 53 -11.60 -3.30 1.32
CA SER A 53 -12.03 -4.70 1.48
C SER A 53 -11.00 -5.71 0.95
N GLU A 54 -11.14 -6.96 1.41
CA GLU A 54 -10.36 -8.08 0.87
C GLU A 54 -10.59 -8.28 -0.63
N GLU A 55 -11.83 -8.12 -1.09
CA GLU A 55 -12.17 -8.21 -2.51
C GLU A 55 -11.41 -7.16 -3.33
N ASN A 56 -11.34 -5.92 -2.85
CA ASN A 56 -10.58 -4.87 -3.50
C ASN A 56 -9.09 -5.16 -3.53
N GLN A 57 -8.54 -5.77 -2.48
CA GLN A 57 -7.13 -6.19 -2.47
C GLN A 57 -6.85 -7.25 -3.55
N PHE A 58 -7.76 -8.19 -3.78
CA PHE A 58 -7.65 -9.16 -4.88
C PHE A 58 -7.76 -8.46 -6.25
N LYS A 59 -8.71 -7.54 -6.44
CA LYS A 59 -8.84 -6.75 -7.67
C LYS A 59 -7.57 -5.95 -7.95
N PHE A 60 -7.04 -5.25 -6.94
CA PHE A 60 -5.78 -4.51 -7.02
C PHE A 60 -4.62 -5.40 -7.50
N ALA A 61 -4.44 -6.56 -6.89
CA ALA A 61 -3.39 -7.50 -7.26
C ALA A 61 -3.56 -8.02 -8.71
N SER A 62 -4.80 -8.35 -9.09
CA SER A 62 -5.14 -8.79 -10.45
C SER A 62 -4.83 -7.70 -11.48
N GLU A 63 -5.20 -6.46 -11.21
CA GLU A 63 -4.93 -5.32 -12.09
C GLU A 63 -3.42 -5.06 -12.23
N MET A 64 -2.66 -5.09 -11.14
CA MET A 64 -1.20 -4.98 -11.22
C MET A 64 -0.59 -6.05 -12.12
N MET A 65 -1.00 -7.31 -11.96
CA MET A 65 -0.52 -8.42 -12.79
C MET A 65 -1.00 -8.31 -14.24
N ARG A 66 -2.20 -7.75 -14.47
CA ARG A 66 -2.76 -7.55 -15.80
C ARG A 66 -2.00 -6.48 -16.58
N VAL A 67 -1.82 -5.30 -16.01
CA VAL A 67 -1.23 -4.15 -16.74
C VAL A 67 0.29 -4.18 -16.79
N GLY A 68 0.96 -4.76 -15.80
CA GLY A 68 2.43 -4.83 -15.73
C GLY A 68 3.00 -6.09 -16.37
N LYS A 69 4.07 -5.97 -17.15
CA LYS A 69 4.91 -7.11 -17.55
C LYS A 69 5.70 -7.63 -16.36
N ARG A 70 6.24 -6.72 -15.55
CA ARG A 70 6.81 -6.98 -14.23
C ARG A 70 6.02 -6.24 -13.17
N ILE A 71 6.05 -6.77 -11.95
CA ILE A 71 5.40 -6.14 -10.81
C ILE A 71 6.38 -5.97 -9.64
N TYR A 72 6.15 -4.92 -8.89
CA TYR A 72 6.75 -4.68 -7.58
C TYR A 72 5.64 -4.16 -6.66
N CYS A 73 5.25 -4.97 -5.68
CA CYS A 73 4.24 -4.58 -4.69
C CYS A 73 4.79 -4.79 -3.28
N GLN A 74 4.94 -3.72 -2.54
CA GLN A 74 5.37 -3.76 -1.14
C GLN A 74 4.20 -3.40 -0.22
N THR A 75 4.09 -4.09 0.91
CA THR A 75 3.13 -3.80 1.97
C THR A 75 3.76 -4.07 3.35
N PRO A 76 3.45 -3.30 4.39
CA PRO A 76 3.99 -3.51 5.72
C PRO A 76 3.46 -4.80 6.35
N SER A 77 4.21 -5.35 7.28
CA SER A 77 3.83 -6.53 8.04
C SER A 77 3.18 -6.15 9.37
N ARG A 78 2.01 -6.70 9.69
CA ARG A 78 1.38 -6.53 11.01
C ARG A 78 2.25 -7.04 12.17
N LEU A 79 3.20 -7.93 11.89
CA LEU A 79 4.07 -8.51 12.93
C LEU A 79 5.21 -7.57 13.34
N PHE A 80 5.42 -6.47 12.61
CA PHE A 80 6.41 -5.48 13.00
C PHE A 80 5.83 -4.59 14.11
N PRO A 81 6.56 -4.33 15.21
CA PRO A 81 6.00 -3.65 16.39
C PRO A 81 5.64 -2.18 16.16
N ILE A 82 6.22 -1.54 15.16
CA ILE A 82 5.95 -0.14 14.83
C ILE A 82 5.17 -0.08 13.53
N ASP A 83 3.95 0.43 13.61
CA ASP A 83 3.14 0.74 12.44
C ASP A 83 3.49 2.15 11.94
N PRO A 84 3.98 2.31 10.70
CA PRO A 84 4.31 3.61 10.15
C PRO A 84 3.11 4.56 10.08
N HIS A 85 1.89 4.04 9.95
CA HIS A 85 0.66 4.83 9.89
C HIS A 85 0.27 5.42 11.25
N LEU A 86 0.47 4.67 12.32
CA LEU A 86 0.17 5.13 13.68
C LEU A 86 1.33 5.88 14.32
N SER A 87 2.56 5.68 13.83
CA SER A 87 3.79 6.21 14.45
C SER A 87 3.88 5.90 15.95
N ALA A 88 3.36 4.73 16.34
CA ALA A 88 3.32 4.28 17.73
C ALA A 88 3.55 2.76 17.80
N PRO A 89 4.34 2.29 18.77
CA PRO A 89 4.62 0.88 18.92
C PRO A 89 3.37 0.13 19.44
N PHE A 90 3.15 -1.08 18.92
CA PHE A 90 2.16 -2.07 19.38
C PHE A 90 0.68 -1.69 19.27
N LEU A 91 0.32 -0.44 18.97
CA LEU A 91 -1.08 0.00 18.92
C LEU A 91 -1.93 -0.77 17.90
N HIS A 92 -1.37 -1.07 16.73
CA HIS A 92 -2.06 -1.83 15.67
C HIS A 92 -2.32 -3.31 16.03
N TRP A 93 -1.79 -3.80 17.16
CA TRP A 93 -2.10 -5.13 17.67
C TRP A 93 -3.35 -5.15 18.55
N LEU A 94 -3.83 -3.98 18.99
CA LEU A 94 -5.08 -3.85 19.70
C LEU A 94 -6.28 -4.19 18.81
N PRO A 95 -7.42 -4.59 19.39
CA PRO A 95 -8.66 -4.77 18.64
C PRO A 95 -9.03 -3.50 17.88
N ALA A 96 -9.47 -3.63 16.63
CA ALA A 96 -9.83 -2.48 15.79
C ALA A 96 -10.89 -1.57 16.42
N SER A 97 -11.79 -2.14 17.24
CA SER A 97 -12.81 -1.40 18.00
C SER A 97 -12.24 -0.40 19.01
N TRP A 98 -10.99 -0.58 19.43
CA TRP A 98 -10.30 0.31 20.37
C TRP A 98 -9.59 1.45 19.64
N LEU A 99 -9.27 1.27 18.36
CA LEU A 99 -8.56 2.25 17.54
C LEU A 99 -9.51 3.35 17.03
N THR A 100 -10.31 3.90 17.95
CA THR A 100 -11.20 5.02 17.61
C THR A 100 -10.40 6.29 17.31
N PRO A 101 -10.95 7.25 16.50
CA PRO A 101 -10.27 8.52 16.25
C PRO A 101 -9.90 9.29 17.53
N GLN A 102 -10.74 9.22 18.56
CA GLN A 102 -10.49 9.83 19.85
C GLN A 102 -9.30 9.18 20.56
N PHE A 103 -9.26 7.84 20.61
CA PHE A 103 -8.15 7.10 21.20
C PHE A 103 -6.84 7.41 20.47
N LEU A 104 -6.83 7.32 19.13
CA LEU A 104 -5.66 7.56 18.31
C LEU A 104 -5.11 8.99 18.45
N ARG A 105 -6.00 9.97 18.68
CA ARG A 105 -5.59 11.36 18.94
C ARG A 105 -4.67 11.49 20.14
N TYR A 106 -4.87 10.70 21.20
CA TYR A 106 -4.10 10.79 22.42
C TYR A 106 -2.87 9.87 22.45
N PHE A 107 -2.94 8.74 21.76
CA PHE A 107 -1.93 7.67 21.86
C PHE A 107 -1.00 7.56 20.66
N THR A 108 -1.16 8.38 19.62
CA THR A 108 -0.26 8.42 18.46
C THR A 108 0.50 9.73 18.41
N VAL A 109 1.74 9.70 17.90
CA VAL A 109 2.54 10.91 17.67
C VAL A 109 1.81 11.85 16.72
N ASN A 110 1.24 11.32 15.66
CA ASN A 110 0.47 12.09 14.68
C ASN A 110 -0.78 12.73 15.29
N GLY A 111 -1.53 11.99 16.10
CA GLY A 111 -2.73 12.51 16.79
C GLY A 111 -2.37 13.61 17.78
N TRP A 112 -1.30 13.43 18.55
CA TRP A 112 -0.83 14.42 19.51
C TRP A 112 -0.29 15.70 18.85
N LEU A 113 0.53 15.55 17.79
CA LEU A 113 1.17 16.67 17.10
C LEU A 113 0.18 17.52 16.29
N TRP A 114 -0.73 16.86 15.54
CA TRP A 114 -1.62 17.53 14.59
C TRP A 114 -3.01 17.81 15.16
N ARG A 115 -3.35 17.27 16.32
CA ARG A 115 -4.67 17.39 16.99
C ARG A 115 -5.88 17.11 16.08
N LYS A 116 -5.65 16.37 14.97
CA LYS A 116 -6.69 15.99 14.00
C LYS A 116 -7.21 14.59 14.32
N PRO A 117 -8.51 14.34 14.14
CA PRO A 117 -9.01 12.98 14.19
C PRO A 117 -8.32 12.16 13.09
N TYR A 118 -7.74 11.04 13.47
CA TYR A 118 -7.08 10.12 12.55
C TYR A 118 -7.96 8.89 12.35
N GLN A 119 -8.32 8.61 11.11
CA GLN A 119 -9.04 7.38 10.76
C GLN A 119 -8.02 6.34 10.33
N TYR A 120 -8.00 5.22 11.03
CA TYR A 120 -7.13 4.10 10.72
C TYR A 120 -7.85 3.17 9.74
N ASP A 121 -7.41 3.17 8.50
CA ASP A 121 -8.04 2.47 7.37
C ASP A 121 -7.18 1.34 6.79
N VAL A 122 -6.24 0.83 7.57
CA VAL A 122 -5.31 -0.21 7.13
C VAL A 122 -5.93 -1.59 7.25
N THR A 123 -6.03 -2.31 6.14
CA THR A 123 -6.42 -3.73 6.10
C THR A 123 -5.18 -4.60 5.89
N TRP A 124 -4.70 -5.19 6.98
CA TRP A 124 -3.46 -5.97 7.00
C TRP A 124 -3.50 -7.21 6.13
N ILE A 125 -2.38 -7.46 5.45
CA ILE A 125 -2.24 -8.57 4.53
C ILE A 125 -1.15 -9.54 5.04
N SER A 126 -1.52 -10.80 5.24
CA SER A 126 -0.55 -11.83 5.61
C SER A 126 0.23 -12.31 4.39
N LYS A 127 1.44 -12.85 4.61
CA LYS A 127 2.23 -13.46 3.54
C LYS A 127 1.47 -14.55 2.78
N ARG A 128 0.69 -15.39 3.51
CA ARG A 128 -0.15 -16.45 2.91
C ARG A 128 -1.24 -15.86 2.01
N LYS A 129 -1.82 -14.71 2.39
CA LYS A 129 -2.82 -14.01 1.58
C LYS A 129 -2.18 -13.42 0.32
N LEU A 130 -1.00 -12.80 0.44
CA LEU A 130 -0.25 -12.33 -0.73
C LEU A 130 0.06 -13.45 -1.73
N GLN A 131 0.40 -14.66 -1.25
CA GLN A 131 0.62 -15.83 -2.13
C GLN A 131 -0.63 -16.21 -2.93
N LYS A 132 -1.83 -16.05 -2.34
CA LYS A 132 -3.10 -16.29 -3.04
C LYS A 132 -3.43 -15.18 -4.04
N MET A 133 -3.13 -13.94 -3.69
CA MET A 133 -3.42 -12.75 -4.52
C MET A 133 -2.48 -12.62 -5.72
N PHE A 134 -1.24 -13.08 -5.58
CA PHE A 134 -0.19 -13.01 -6.60
C PHE A 134 0.34 -14.42 -6.93
N PRO A 135 -0.46 -15.26 -7.60
CA PRO A 135 -0.03 -16.62 -7.95
C PRO A 135 1.20 -16.60 -8.88
N GLY A 136 2.16 -17.46 -8.61
CA GLY A 136 3.41 -17.55 -9.39
C GLY A 136 4.47 -16.50 -9.07
N CYS A 137 4.16 -15.51 -8.22
CA CYS A 137 5.10 -14.46 -7.85
C CYS A 137 5.96 -14.86 -6.64
N LYS A 138 7.17 -14.32 -6.59
CA LYS A 138 8.09 -14.45 -5.46
C LYS A 138 7.69 -13.45 -4.36
N ILE A 139 7.61 -13.91 -3.11
CA ILE A 139 7.37 -13.04 -1.96
C ILE A 139 8.59 -13.03 -1.05
N THR A 140 9.26 -11.91 -1.02
CA THR A 140 10.41 -11.63 -0.16
C THR A 140 9.93 -10.99 1.14
N THR A 141 10.53 -11.38 2.26
CA THR A 141 10.25 -10.79 3.57
C THR A 141 11.44 -9.92 3.98
N GLU A 142 11.23 -8.63 4.08
CA GLU A 142 12.18 -7.74 4.73
C GLU A 142 12.12 -7.97 6.25
N ARG A 143 13.26 -8.05 6.90
CA ARG A 143 13.36 -8.24 8.33
C ARG A 143 14.17 -7.11 8.98
N PHE A 144 13.75 -6.73 10.17
CA PHE A 144 14.51 -5.86 11.06
C PHE A 144 14.60 -6.52 12.43
N LEU A 145 15.81 -6.76 12.93
CA LEU A 145 16.05 -7.50 14.19
C LEU A 145 15.25 -8.81 14.26
N LEU A 146 15.33 -9.63 13.20
CA LEU A 146 14.62 -10.91 13.02
C LEU A 146 13.10 -10.80 12.84
N MET A 147 12.48 -9.66 13.10
CA MET A 147 11.03 -9.46 12.93
C MET A 147 10.69 -9.11 11.48
N PRO A 148 9.63 -9.68 10.90
CA PRO A 148 9.19 -9.33 9.56
C PRO A 148 8.65 -7.91 9.54
N LYS A 149 9.31 -7.01 8.81
CA LYS A 149 8.95 -5.59 8.70
C LYS A 149 8.00 -5.34 7.55
N SER A 150 8.27 -5.94 6.40
CA SER A 150 7.43 -5.80 5.20
C SER A 150 7.51 -7.03 4.32
N PHE A 151 6.57 -7.14 3.39
CA PHE A 151 6.55 -8.12 2.32
C PHE A 151 6.65 -7.43 0.98
N THR A 152 7.49 -7.96 0.09
CA THR A 152 7.64 -7.48 -1.28
C THR A 152 7.33 -8.62 -2.24
N VAL A 153 6.41 -8.36 -3.16
CA VAL A 153 5.99 -9.28 -4.23
C VAL A 153 6.64 -8.85 -5.53
N THR A 154 7.26 -9.78 -6.23
CA THR A 154 7.85 -9.60 -7.58
C THR A 154 7.60 -10.82 -8.44
N ASN A 155 7.53 -10.65 -9.76
CA ASN A 155 7.56 -11.75 -10.73
C ASN A 155 8.87 -11.77 -11.52
#